data_6fc415955a7f99f62ca70f401b977fe5
#
_entry.id   6fc415955a7f99f62ca70f401b977fe5
#
_cell.length_a   1.000
_cell.length_b   1.000
_cell.length_c   1.000
_cell.angle_alpha   90.00
_cell.angle_beta   90.00
_cell.angle_gamma   90.00
#
_symmetry.space_group_name_H-M   'P 1'
#
loop_
_entity.id
_entity.type
_entity.pdbx_description
1 polymer ?
#
loop_
_entity_poly.entity_id
_entity_poly.type
_entity_poly.pdbx_seq_one_letter_code
_entity_poly.pdbx_strand_id
1 'polypeptide(L)'
;MSLMSLTAVALGKKVQAGEVTVEEAVLDALEQIEKKEDTIHSYVTVLEKEAILEKAKEIQKKIDAGELTGPLAGVPVAIKDNMCTEGVLTTCSSKILYNFVPTYTSEAVKNLEAAGAVIIGKTNMDEFAMGSTTETSAYGITRNPHNTEHVPGGSSGGSCAAVAAEECSFALGSDTGGS
;
A
#
# COMPACT_ATOMS: atom_id res chain seq x y z
N MET A 1 -7.23 1.78 19.30
CA MET A 1 -6.27 0.86 18.65
C MET A 1 -6.59 0.95 17.17
N SER A 2 -5.60 1.21 16.32
CA SER A 2 -5.79 1.30 14.88
C SER A 2 -6.18 -0.05 14.30
N LEU A 3 -7.05 -0.08 13.28
CA LEU A 3 -7.38 -1.29 12.52
C LEU A 3 -6.16 -1.80 11.74
N MET A 4 -5.23 -0.91 11.39
CA MET A 4 -3.99 -1.25 10.70
C MET A 4 -2.99 -2.01 11.56
N SER A 5 -3.17 -2.06 12.89
CA SER A 5 -2.39 -2.93 13.80
C SER A 5 -2.78 -4.42 13.69
N LEU A 6 -3.90 -4.71 13.04
CA LEU A 6 -4.34 -6.09 12.80
C LEU A 6 -3.59 -6.68 11.60
N THR A 7 -3.38 -8.00 11.63
CA THR A 7 -2.93 -8.68 10.41
C THR A 7 -4.01 -8.58 9.32
N ALA A 8 -3.61 -8.60 8.05
CA ALA A 8 -4.54 -8.54 6.91
C ALA A 8 -5.68 -9.57 7.02
N VAL A 9 -5.34 -10.80 7.41
CA VAL A 9 -6.34 -11.88 7.59
C VAL A 9 -7.30 -11.59 8.76
N ALA A 10 -6.79 -11.02 9.87
CA ALA A 10 -7.64 -10.68 11.01
C ALA A 10 -8.60 -9.54 10.66
N LEU A 11 -8.11 -8.52 9.96
CA LEU A 11 -8.95 -7.42 9.48
C LEU A 11 -9.99 -7.92 8.46
N GLY A 12 -9.58 -8.72 7.47
CA GLY A 12 -10.49 -9.28 6.48
C GLY A 12 -11.61 -10.13 7.11
N LYS A 13 -11.32 -10.92 8.15
CA LYS A 13 -12.34 -11.65 8.92
C LYS A 13 -13.35 -10.72 9.59
N LYS A 14 -12.90 -9.60 10.15
CA LYS A 14 -13.80 -8.59 10.75
C LYS A 14 -14.70 -7.93 9.71
N VAL A 15 -14.15 -7.63 8.55
CA VAL A 15 -14.93 -7.08 7.42
C VAL A 15 -15.96 -8.09 6.95
N GLN A 16 -15.59 -9.35 6.77
CA GLN A 16 -16.53 -10.42 6.36
C GLN A 16 -17.62 -10.68 7.41
N ALA A 17 -17.31 -10.49 8.69
CA ALA A 17 -18.28 -10.63 9.79
C ALA A 17 -19.19 -9.39 9.95
N GLY A 18 -18.96 -8.32 9.20
CA GLY A 18 -19.69 -7.05 9.36
C GLY A 18 -19.36 -6.29 10.64
N GLU A 19 -18.26 -6.63 11.33
CA GLU A 19 -17.77 -5.92 12.51
C GLU A 19 -17.08 -4.60 12.15
N VAL A 20 -16.54 -4.52 10.94
CA VAL A 20 -15.83 -3.36 10.38
C VAL A 20 -16.27 -3.22 8.94
N THR A 21 -16.56 -2.02 8.49
CA THR A 21 -16.82 -1.73 7.08
C THR A 21 -15.52 -1.50 6.31
N VAL A 22 -15.56 -1.71 5.01
CA VAL A 22 -14.39 -1.39 4.14
C VAL A 22 -14.05 0.10 4.22
N GLU A 23 -15.05 0.96 4.30
CA GLU A 23 -14.86 2.42 4.46
C GLU A 23 -14.12 2.76 5.76
N GLU A 24 -14.49 2.15 6.89
CA GLU A 24 -13.78 2.34 8.16
C GLU A 24 -12.32 1.88 8.07
N ALA A 25 -12.05 0.75 7.41
CA ALA A 25 -10.70 0.24 7.25
C ALA A 25 -9.82 1.19 6.41
N VAL A 26 -10.31 1.71 5.29
CA VAL A 26 -9.54 2.63 4.45
C VAL A 26 -9.37 4.01 5.08
N LEU A 27 -10.38 4.49 5.82
CA LEU A 27 -10.28 5.76 6.55
C LEU A 27 -9.24 5.68 7.67
N ASP A 28 -9.18 4.56 8.40
CA ASP A 28 -8.14 4.37 9.43
C ASP A 28 -6.74 4.36 8.79
N ALA A 29 -6.55 3.67 7.66
CA ALA A 29 -5.28 3.68 6.93
C ALA A 29 -4.87 5.11 6.51
N LEU A 30 -5.78 5.87 5.93
CA LEU A 30 -5.52 7.25 5.52
C LEU A 30 -5.20 8.16 6.71
N GLU A 31 -5.87 7.97 7.84
CA GLU A 31 -5.59 8.71 9.08
C GLU A 31 -4.19 8.40 9.62
N GLN A 32 -3.76 7.12 9.56
CA GLN A 32 -2.40 6.74 9.97
C GLN A 32 -1.34 7.35 9.05
N ILE A 33 -1.58 7.35 7.74
CA ILE A 33 -0.70 8.01 6.75
C ILE A 33 -0.59 9.50 7.06
N GLU A 34 -1.71 10.20 7.24
CA GLU A 34 -1.71 11.64 7.55
C GLU A 34 -0.89 11.97 8.81
N LYS A 35 -0.91 11.10 9.82
CA LYS A 35 -0.20 11.31 11.08
C LYS A 35 1.30 11.04 11.00
N LYS A 36 1.76 10.16 10.11
CA LYS A 36 3.10 9.56 10.18
C LYS A 36 3.97 9.83 8.96
N GLU A 37 3.36 10.06 7.81
CA GLU A 37 4.04 10.09 6.51
C GLU A 37 5.08 11.21 6.40
N ASP A 38 4.82 12.38 7.00
CA ASP A 38 5.78 13.49 7.07
C ASP A 38 7.11 13.09 7.73
N THR A 39 7.09 12.11 8.62
CA THR A 39 8.28 11.61 9.32
C THR A 39 8.85 10.37 8.66
N ILE A 40 8.01 9.41 8.25
CA ILE A 40 8.44 8.09 7.79
C ILE A 40 8.72 8.08 6.29
N HIS A 41 7.89 8.74 5.50
CA HIS A 41 8.02 8.82 4.06
C HIS A 41 7.98 7.43 3.37
N SER A 42 6.94 6.68 3.68
CA SER A 42 6.71 5.33 3.15
C SER A 42 6.20 5.33 1.71
N TYR A 43 5.48 6.37 1.30
CA TYR A 43 4.83 6.47 -0.01
C TYR A 43 5.50 7.47 -0.93
N VAL A 44 5.51 7.16 -2.22
CA VAL A 44 5.76 8.12 -3.32
C VAL A 44 4.44 8.78 -3.73
N THR A 45 3.37 7.98 -3.75
CA THR A 45 2.04 8.44 -4.15
C THR A 45 0.99 7.81 -3.25
N VAL A 46 0.20 8.61 -2.57
CA VAL A 46 -1.05 8.18 -1.94
C VAL A 46 -2.17 8.51 -2.92
N LEU A 47 -3.09 7.57 -3.14
CA LEU A 47 -4.21 7.78 -4.06
C LEU A 47 -5.19 8.80 -3.49
N GLU A 48 -5.96 9.45 -4.38
CA GLU A 48 -6.98 10.41 -3.97
C GLU A 48 -8.02 9.74 -3.06
N LYS A 49 -8.32 10.39 -1.93
CA LYS A 49 -9.23 9.86 -0.92
C LYS A 49 -10.60 9.48 -1.48
N GLU A 50 -11.13 10.32 -2.36
CA GLU A 50 -12.43 10.10 -3.01
C GLU A 50 -12.41 8.82 -3.86
N ALA A 51 -11.34 8.57 -4.60
CA ALA A 51 -11.19 7.37 -5.42
C ALA A 51 -11.09 6.10 -4.54
N ILE A 52 -10.34 6.16 -3.44
CA ILE A 52 -10.22 5.07 -2.47
C ILE A 52 -11.59 4.76 -1.85
N LEU A 53 -12.35 5.78 -1.44
CA LEU A 53 -13.68 5.63 -0.84
C LEU A 53 -14.72 5.08 -1.83
N GLU A 54 -14.65 5.49 -3.08
CA GLU A 54 -15.51 4.93 -4.14
C GLU A 54 -15.23 3.44 -4.33
N LYS A 55 -13.94 3.08 -4.40
CA LYS A 55 -13.53 1.68 -4.48
C LYS A 55 -13.94 0.87 -3.26
N ALA A 56 -13.80 1.43 -2.07
CA ALA A 56 -14.24 0.81 -0.83
C ALA A 56 -15.75 0.48 -0.85
N LYS A 57 -16.57 1.40 -1.34
CA LYS A 57 -18.03 1.19 -1.48
C LYS A 57 -18.36 0.10 -2.52
N GLU A 58 -17.63 0.07 -3.64
CA GLU A 58 -17.78 -1.01 -4.63
C GLU A 58 -17.47 -2.38 -4.02
N ILE A 59 -16.35 -2.49 -3.32
CA ILE A 59 -15.92 -3.74 -2.66
C ILE A 59 -16.91 -4.14 -1.57
N GLN A 60 -17.38 -3.20 -0.75
CA GLN A 60 -18.39 -3.49 0.29
C GLN A 60 -19.65 -4.12 -0.30
N LYS A 61 -20.17 -3.57 -1.40
CA LYS A 61 -21.34 -4.11 -2.09
C LYS A 61 -21.12 -5.57 -2.56
N LYS A 62 -19.92 -5.87 -3.06
CA LYS A 62 -19.58 -7.24 -3.50
C LYS A 62 -19.46 -8.21 -2.31
N ILE A 63 -18.95 -7.74 -1.17
CA ILE A 63 -18.90 -8.51 0.08
C ILE A 63 -20.32 -8.80 0.56
N ASP A 64 -21.17 -7.79 0.63
CA ASP A 64 -22.57 -7.91 1.09
C ASP A 64 -23.40 -8.83 0.17
N ALA A 65 -23.07 -8.86 -1.12
CA ALA A 65 -23.68 -9.77 -2.09
C ALA A 65 -23.11 -11.21 -2.03
N GLY A 66 -22.08 -11.48 -1.24
CA GLY A 66 -21.40 -12.76 -1.17
C GLY A 66 -20.51 -13.10 -2.37
N GLU A 67 -20.19 -12.11 -3.20
CA GLU A 67 -19.31 -12.25 -4.37
C GLU A 67 -17.83 -12.27 -3.99
N LEU A 68 -17.47 -11.57 -2.91
CA LEU A 68 -16.12 -11.50 -2.34
C LEU A 68 -16.13 -12.07 -0.92
N THR A 69 -15.55 -13.25 -0.75
CA THR A 69 -15.52 -13.99 0.53
C THR A 69 -14.10 -14.29 1.02
N GLY A 70 -13.09 -13.85 0.28
CA GLY A 70 -11.69 -14.10 0.60
C GLY A 70 -11.16 -13.26 1.77
N PRO A 71 -10.04 -13.69 2.39
CA PRO A 71 -9.49 -13.05 3.57
C PRO A 71 -8.89 -11.66 3.32
N LEU A 72 -8.72 -11.25 2.07
CA LEU A 72 -8.18 -9.94 1.70
C LEU A 72 -9.27 -8.97 1.21
N ALA A 73 -10.53 -9.42 1.11
CA ALA A 73 -11.62 -8.57 0.66
C ALA A 73 -11.85 -7.41 1.65
N GLY A 74 -11.75 -6.19 1.13
CA GLY A 74 -11.89 -4.95 1.90
C GLY A 74 -10.65 -4.54 2.71
N VAL A 75 -9.51 -5.25 2.56
CA VAL A 75 -8.29 -4.93 3.31
C VAL A 75 -7.43 -3.91 2.56
N PRO A 76 -7.01 -2.80 3.22
CA PRO A 76 -6.09 -1.82 2.63
C PRO A 76 -4.70 -2.41 2.35
N VAL A 77 -4.17 -2.12 1.16
CA VAL A 77 -2.86 -2.60 0.71
C VAL A 77 -2.05 -1.49 0.06
N ALA A 78 -0.74 -1.48 0.31
CA ALA A 78 0.22 -0.63 -0.38
C ALA A 78 1.02 -1.44 -1.42
N ILE A 79 1.37 -0.82 -2.55
CA ILE A 79 2.02 -1.47 -3.68
C ILE A 79 3.37 -0.80 -3.93
N LYS A 80 4.46 -1.57 -3.96
CA LYS A 80 5.79 -1.04 -4.31
C LYS A 80 5.74 -0.36 -5.68
N ASP A 81 6.39 0.79 -5.78
CA ASP A 81 6.29 1.68 -6.93
C ASP A 81 6.98 1.19 -8.23
N ASN A 82 7.44 -0.06 -8.26
CA ASN A 82 7.88 -0.75 -9.48
C ASN A 82 6.83 -1.69 -10.09
N MET A 83 5.66 -1.80 -9.47
CA MET A 83 4.56 -2.63 -10.00
C MET A 83 3.59 -1.75 -10.77
N CYS A 84 3.50 -1.95 -12.08
CA CYS A 84 2.56 -1.23 -12.93
C CYS A 84 1.13 -1.42 -12.41
N THR A 85 0.45 -0.29 -12.24
CA THR A 85 -0.95 -0.22 -11.82
C THR A 85 -1.64 0.73 -12.81
N GLU A 86 -2.55 0.23 -13.61
CA GLU A 86 -3.21 0.99 -14.68
C GLU A 86 -3.86 2.27 -14.14
N GLY A 87 -3.60 3.38 -14.81
CA GLY A 87 -4.13 4.68 -14.41
C GLY A 87 -3.48 5.32 -13.18
N VAL A 88 -2.52 4.65 -12.53
CA VAL A 88 -1.82 5.15 -11.34
C VAL A 88 -0.36 5.45 -11.65
N LEU A 89 0.12 6.64 -11.28
CA LEU A 89 1.52 7.02 -11.43
C LEU A 89 2.44 5.94 -10.87
N THR A 90 3.40 5.48 -11.68
CA THR A 90 4.34 4.42 -11.33
C THR A 90 5.75 4.85 -11.76
N THR A 91 6.58 5.23 -10.78
CA THR A 91 7.83 5.93 -11.06
C THR A 91 9.09 5.11 -10.84
N CYS A 92 9.00 3.93 -10.20
CA CYS A 92 10.17 3.20 -9.69
C CYS A 92 11.08 4.07 -8.81
N SER A 93 10.50 5.06 -8.11
CA SER A 93 11.20 6.08 -7.34
C SER A 93 12.26 6.86 -8.14
N SER A 94 12.06 7.00 -9.46
CA SER A 94 12.95 7.69 -10.39
C SER A 94 12.29 8.89 -11.06
N LYS A 95 13.04 9.97 -11.22
CA LYS A 95 12.59 11.13 -12.02
C LYS A 95 12.50 10.83 -13.52
N ILE A 96 13.10 9.74 -14.00
CA ILE A 96 12.98 9.31 -15.40
C ILE A 96 11.51 8.94 -15.71
N LEU A 97 10.79 8.39 -14.74
CA LEU A 97 9.39 7.99 -14.88
C LEU A 97 8.41 8.92 -14.14
N TYR A 98 8.79 10.16 -13.87
CA TYR A 98 8.02 11.11 -13.06
C TYR A 98 6.57 11.34 -13.53
N ASN A 99 6.29 11.05 -14.79
CA ASN A 99 4.96 11.21 -15.41
C ASN A 99 4.46 9.91 -16.05
N PHE A 100 5.05 8.78 -15.73
CA PHE A 100 4.65 7.50 -16.32
C PHE A 100 3.40 6.96 -15.63
N VAL A 101 2.31 6.90 -16.38
CA VAL A 101 1.07 6.27 -15.96
C VAL A 101 0.87 5.02 -16.84
N PRO A 102 0.97 3.80 -16.25
CA PRO A 102 0.81 2.56 -17.00
C PRO A 102 -0.56 2.42 -17.63
N THR A 103 -0.59 1.79 -18.81
CA THR A 103 -1.83 1.40 -19.52
C THR A 103 -2.21 -0.06 -19.25
N TYR A 104 -1.57 -0.69 -18.29
CA TYR A 104 -1.83 -2.07 -17.86
C TYR A 104 -1.46 -2.23 -16.38
N THR A 105 -2.05 -3.24 -15.75
CA THR A 105 -1.76 -3.63 -14.37
C THR A 105 -0.94 -4.92 -14.35
N SER A 106 0.08 -4.97 -13.50
CA SER A 106 0.88 -6.19 -13.27
C SER A 106 0.01 -7.31 -12.70
N GLU A 107 0.35 -8.56 -13.01
CA GLU A 107 -0.44 -9.73 -12.60
C GLU A 107 -0.60 -9.85 -11.09
N ALA A 108 0.46 -9.54 -10.32
CA ALA A 108 0.38 -9.55 -8.86
C ALA A 108 -0.66 -8.56 -8.31
N VAL A 109 -0.71 -7.36 -8.88
CA VAL A 109 -1.68 -6.33 -8.49
C VAL A 109 -3.11 -6.72 -8.93
N LYS A 110 -3.29 -7.25 -10.14
CA LYS A 110 -4.59 -7.77 -10.60
C LYS A 110 -5.16 -8.84 -9.66
N ASN A 111 -4.30 -9.75 -9.20
CA ASN A 111 -4.72 -10.79 -8.27
C ASN A 111 -5.18 -10.22 -6.93
N LEU A 112 -4.54 -9.15 -6.42
CA LEU A 112 -4.98 -8.46 -5.22
C LEU A 112 -6.32 -7.73 -5.42
N GLU A 113 -6.48 -7.04 -6.55
CA GLU A 113 -7.74 -6.39 -6.91
C GLU A 113 -8.87 -7.41 -7.05
N ALA A 114 -8.60 -8.54 -7.70
CA ALA A 114 -9.56 -9.64 -7.83
C ALA A 114 -9.93 -10.27 -6.48
N ALA A 115 -9.00 -10.29 -5.52
CA ALA A 115 -9.26 -10.72 -4.15
C ALA A 115 -10.03 -9.68 -3.32
N GLY A 116 -10.28 -8.48 -3.87
CA GLY A 116 -11.00 -7.40 -3.22
C GLY A 116 -10.17 -6.54 -2.29
N ALA A 117 -8.85 -6.60 -2.34
CA ALA A 117 -7.99 -5.68 -1.60
C ALA A 117 -8.13 -4.24 -2.15
N VAL A 118 -8.03 -3.25 -1.26
CA VAL A 118 -8.14 -1.84 -1.63
C VAL A 118 -6.76 -1.19 -1.66
N ILE A 119 -6.31 -0.79 -2.85
CA ILE A 119 -5.01 -0.14 -3.02
C ILE A 119 -5.09 1.28 -2.47
N ILE A 120 -4.17 1.62 -1.54
CA ILE A 120 -4.07 2.94 -0.91
C ILE A 120 -3.05 3.83 -1.64
N GLY A 121 -1.94 3.25 -2.10
CA GLY A 121 -0.89 4.03 -2.73
C GLY A 121 0.30 3.20 -3.19
N LYS A 122 1.30 3.93 -3.69
CA LYS A 122 2.56 3.39 -4.21
C LYS A 122 3.68 3.72 -3.25
N THR A 123 4.36 2.68 -2.75
CA THR A 123 5.38 2.83 -1.71
C THR A 123 6.77 3.15 -2.29
N ASN A 124 7.51 3.93 -1.52
CA ASN A 124 8.87 4.33 -1.84
C ASN A 124 9.82 3.12 -1.89
N MET A 125 10.88 3.27 -2.65
CA MET A 125 11.84 2.21 -2.92
C MET A 125 13.20 2.79 -3.32
N ASP A 126 14.25 2.01 -3.31
CA ASP A 126 15.46 2.38 -4.02
C ASP A 126 15.19 2.50 -5.52
N GLU A 127 15.80 3.49 -6.17
CA GLU A 127 15.58 3.79 -7.58
C GLU A 127 15.77 2.53 -8.45
N PHE A 128 14.75 2.20 -9.27
CA PHE A 128 14.69 1.00 -10.11
C PHE A 128 14.94 -0.33 -9.36
N ALA A 129 14.64 -0.38 -8.08
CA ALA A 129 14.87 -1.53 -7.19
C ALA A 129 16.35 -1.94 -7.06
N MET A 130 17.27 -0.98 -7.27
CA MET A 130 18.71 -1.17 -7.23
C MET A 130 19.30 -0.53 -5.97
N GLY A 131 19.11 -1.19 -4.84
CA GLY A 131 19.60 -0.73 -3.54
C GLY A 131 19.07 -1.61 -2.40
N SER A 132 19.47 -1.26 -1.18
CA SER A 132 19.17 -2.04 0.03
C SER A 132 18.80 -1.18 1.25
N THR A 133 18.61 0.13 1.07
CA THR A 133 18.41 1.07 2.17
C THR A 133 17.25 2.04 1.97
N THR A 134 16.71 2.14 0.75
CA THR A 134 15.68 3.10 0.33
C THR A 134 16.13 4.55 0.51
N GLU A 135 17.43 4.81 0.29
CA GLU A 135 18.04 6.13 0.30
C GLU A 135 18.26 6.72 -1.10
N THR A 136 18.18 5.88 -2.15
CA THR A 136 18.46 6.30 -3.53
C THR A 136 17.22 6.80 -4.26
N SER A 137 16.07 6.84 -3.61
CA SER A 137 14.83 7.38 -4.17
C SER A 137 14.97 8.85 -4.56
N ALA A 138 14.51 9.18 -5.76
CA ALA A 138 14.43 10.57 -6.23
C ALA A 138 13.37 11.42 -5.50
N TYR A 139 12.52 10.79 -4.69
CA TYR A 139 11.43 11.42 -3.95
C TYR A 139 11.72 11.60 -2.46
N GLY A 140 12.91 11.22 -2.02
CA GLY A 140 13.36 11.34 -0.64
C GLY A 140 13.56 9.99 0.05
N ILE A 141 14.16 10.02 1.23
CA ILE A 141 14.51 8.81 1.98
C ILE A 141 13.31 8.32 2.82
N THR A 142 13.16 7.02 2.91
CA THR A 142 12.25 6.40 3.88
C THR A 142 12.99 6.12 5.18
N ARG A 143 12.34 6.35 6.31
CA ARG A 143 12.88 6.11 7.65
C ARG A 143 12.28 4.86 8.27
N ASN A 144 13.06 4.22 9.14
CA ASN A 144 12.58 3.07 9.90
C ASN A 144 11.61 3.54 11.00
N PRO A 145 10.35 3.07 11.03
CA PRO A 145 9.37 3.50 12.04
C PRO A 145 9.74 3.17 13.49
N HIS A 146 10.55 2.11 13.68
CA HIS A 146 11.02 1.73 15.02
C HIS A 146 12.15 2.63 15.54
N ASN A 147 12.94 3.21 14.64
CA ASN A 147 13.97 4.20 14.97
C ASN A 147 14.30 5.00 13.70
N THR A 148 13.87 6.25 13.65
CA THR A 148 14.00 7.13 12.48
C THR A 148 15.44 7.52 12.12
N GLU A 149 16.41 7.20 12.97
CA GLU A 149 17.84 7.35 12.68
C GLU A 149 18.39 6.18 11.85
N HIS A 150 17.60 5.12 11.63
CA HIS A 150 17.97 3.94 10.88
C HIS A 150 17.22 3.83 9.56
N VAL A 151 17.83 3.11 8.62
CA VAL A 151 17.19 2.74 7.35
C VAL A 151 16.14 1.63 7.56
N PRO A 152 15.08 1.59 6.74
CA PRO A 152 14.07 0.53 6.82
C PRO A 152 14.49 -0.77 6.14
N GLY A 153 15.65 -0.77 5.47
CA GLY A 153 16.01 -1.78 4.49
C GLY A 153 15.59 -1.35 3.08
N GLY A 154 15.77 -2.21 2.11
CA GLY A 154 15.47 -1.95 0.71
C GLY A 154 15.78 -3.15 -0.20
N SER A 155 15.41 -3.06 -1.44
CA SER A 155 14.82 -1.91 -2.12
C SER A 155 13.34 -1.64 -1.79
N SER A 156 12.63 -2.53 -1.07
CA SER A 156 11.21 -2.41 -0.71
C SER A 156 10.99 -1.69 0.64
N GLY A 157 11.85 -0.73 0.99
CA GLY A 157 11.83 -0.08 2.32
C GLY A 157 10.53 0.67 2.63
N GLY A 158 9.93 1.32 1.64
CA GLY A 158 8.63 1.96 1.81
C GLY A 158 7.52 0.96 2.14
N SER A 159 7.51 -0.22 1.49
CA SER A 159 6.54 -1.28 1.78
C SER A 159 6.70 -1.81 3.21
N CYS A 160 7.96 -2.04 3.66
CA CYS A 160 8.22 -2.43 5.04
C CYS A 160 7.83 -1.36 6.04
N ALA A 161 8.18 -0.10 5.76
CA ALA A 161 7.91 1.02 6.63
C ALA A 161 6.40 1.28 6.77
N ALA A 162 5.64 1.24 5.68
CA ALA A 162 4.20 1.43 5.71
C ALA A 162 3.48 0.42 6.63
N VAL A 163 3.89 -0.86 6.56
CA VAL A 163 3.32 -1.89 7.44
C VAL A 163 3.79 -1.69 8.89
N ALA A 164 5.08 -1.44 9.12
CA ALA A 164 5.62 -1.24 10.47
C ALA A 164 5.09 0.03 11.15
N ALA A 165 4.75 1.06 10.35
CA ALA A 165 4.10 2.28 10.83
C ALA A 165 2.58 2.13 10.97
N GLU A 166 1.99 0.97 10.69
CA GLU A 166 0.53 0.77 10.70
C GLU A 166 -0.21 1.72 9.73
N GLU A 167 0.38 2.01 8.57
CA GLU A 167 -0.24 2.83 7.52
C GLU A 167 -1.05 1.96 6.54
N CYS A 168 -0.81 0.66 6.54
CA CYS A 168 -1.59 -0.37 5.86
C CYS A 168 -1.43 -1.71 6.56
N SER A 169 -2.37 -2.63 6.34
CA SER A 169 -2.32 -3.97 6.96
C SER A 169 -1.30 -4.89 6.31
N PHE A 170 -0.98 -4.70 5.05
CA PHE A 170 0.05 -5.42 4.31
C PHE A 170 0.49 -4.62 3.07
N ALA A 171 1.63 -4.97 2.52
CA ALA A 171 2.16 -4.33 1.33
C ALA A 171 2.85 -5.35 0.42
N LEU A 172 2.88 -5.06 -0.89
CA LEU A 172 3.73 -5.79 -1.84
C LEU A 172 5.10 -5.14 -1.94
N GLY A 173 6.13 -5.96 -1.82
CA GLY A 173 7.51 -5.67 -2.19
C GLY A 173 7.92 -6.50 -3.40
N SER A 174 9.17 -6.34 -3.84
CA SER A 174 9.79 -7.18 -4.86
C SER A 174 11.16 -7.63 -4.39
N ASP A 175 11.59 -8.80 -4.84
CA ASP A 175 12.90 -9.36 -4.52
C ASP A 175 13.55 -9.95 -5.77
N THR A 176 14.75 -9.47 -6.12
CA THR A 176 15.58 -10.02 -7.20
C THR A 176 16.89 -10.56 -6.63
N GLY A 177 17.47 -9.86 -5.65
CA GLY A 177 18.75 -10.22 -5.01
C GLY A 177 18.73 -9.95 -3.49
N GLY A 178 17.58 -10.11 -2.82
CA GLY A 178 17.40 -9.89 -1.39
C GLY A 178 16.72 -8.57 -1.02
N SER A 179 16.10 -7.88 -2.00
CA SER A 179 15.50 -6.56 -1.75
C SER A 179 14.02 -6.56 -1.41
#